data_9b9ee24f8a06288c3366fe84f615cde9
#
_entry.id   9b9ee24f8a06288c3366fe84f615cde9
#
_cell.length_a   1.000
_cell.length_b   1.000
_cell.length_c   1.000
_cell.angle_alpha   90.00
_cell.angle_beta   90.00
_cell.angle_gamma   90.00
#
_symmetry.space_group_name_H-M   'P 1'
#
loop_
_entity.id
_entity.type
_entity.pdbx_description
1 polymer ?
#
loop_
_entity_poly.entity_id
_entity_poly.type
_entity_poly.pdbx_seq_one_letter_code
_entity_poly.pdbx_strand_id
1 'polypeptide(L)'
;KVGSFIGDHTKTAIDSMFNTGSSIGVMTLVLPGGRLLPRHIPSFCNVSFGDVSADWPLEQNIQTARVTMQRRSRTLTPAAEELLRTIHNMTANERTGAINVAAEKRLHRP
;
A
#
# COMPACT_ATOMS: atom_id res chain seq x y z
N LYS A 1 8.23 10.57 20.26
CA LYS A 1 8.12 9.52 19.25
C LYS A 1 6.67 9.40 18.81
N VAL A 2 6.46 9.20 17.53
CA VAL A 2 5.16 9.03 16.93
C VAL A 2 5.05 7.59 16.43
N GLY A 3 3.88 6.95 16.57
CA GLY A 3 3.64 5.62 16.05
C GLY A 3 3.64 5.59 14.53
N SER A 4 2.84 4.72 13.94
CA SER A 4 2.72 4.58 12.49
C SER A 4 1.49 5.31 11.98
N PHE A 5 1.58 5.86 10.75
CA PHE A 5 0.45 6.42 10.02
C PHE A 5 0.06 5.42 8.94
N ILE A 6 -1.19 4.97 8.95
CA ILE A 6 -1.70 3.97 8.00
C ILE A 6 -2.93 4.53 7.31
N GLY A 7 -2.90 4.59 5.99
CA GLY A 7 -3.98 5.13 5.18
C GLY A 7 -5.17 4.16 5.05
N ASP A 8 -6.26 4.68 4.49
CA ASP A 8 -7.50 3.93 4.31
C ASP A 8 -7.33 2.74 3.34
N HIS A 9 -8.12 1.72 3.54
CA HIS A 9 -8.16 0.50 2.72
C HIS A 9 -6.84 -0.28 2.67
N THR A 10 -5.89 0.03 3.55
CA THR A 10 -4.65 -0.73 3.68
C THR A 10 -4.91 -2.02 4.45
N LYS A 11 -4.30 -3.11 3.98
CA LYS A 11 -4.37 -4.42 4.60
C LYS A 11 -2.99 -4.90 4.98
N THR A 12 -2.84 -5.35 6.22
CA THR A 12 -1.58 -5.88 6.72
C THR A 12 -1.78 -7.33 7.13
N ALA A 13 -0.80 -8.17 6.82
CA ALA A 13 -0.80 -9.56 7.25
C ALA A 13 -0.45 -9.69 8.73
N ILE A 14 -0.70 -10.85 9.28
CA ILE A 14 -0.32 -11.20 10.65
C ILE A 14 1.20 -11.06 10.81
N ASP A 15 1.63 -10.61 11.98
CA ASP A 15 3.04 -10.38 12.32
C ASP A 15 3.75 -9.33 11.46
N SER A 16 3.00 -8.34 10.97
CA SER A 16 3.60 -7.19 10.32
C SER A 16 4.35 -6.33 11.33
N MET A 17 5.63 -6.06 11.06
CA MET A 17 6.50 -5.28 11.95
C MET A 17 6.77 -3.90 11.36
N PHE A 18 6.37 -2.87 12.09
CA PHE A 18 6.54 -1.48 11.68
C PHE A 18 7.52 -0.74 12.57
N ASN A 19 8.42 0.01 11.96
CA ASN A 19 9.26 0.95 12.70
C ASN A 19 8.43 2.13 13.22
N THR A 20 8.86 2.72 14.31
CA THR A 20 8.29 3.99 14.80
C THR A 20 8.47 5.06 13.72
N GLY A 21 7.42 5.82 13.49
CA GLY A 21 7.42 6.86 12.46
C GLY A 21 7.19 6.34 11.04
N SER A 22 6.71 5.10 10.90
CA SER A 22 6.37 4.56 9.58
C SER A 22 5.18 5.28 8.97
N SER A 23 5.22 5.43 7.66
CA SER A 23 4.13 6.04 6.87
C SER A 23 3.70 5.06 5.79
N ILE A 24 2.48 4.57 5.90
CA ILE A 24 1.88 3.61 4.97
C ILE A 24 0.75 4.31 4.25
N GLY A 25 0.79 4.30 2.94
CA GLY A 25 -0.21 4.98 2.11
C GLY A 25 -1.58 4.32 2.11
N VAL A 26 -2.43 4.82 1.23
CA VAL A 26 -3.79 4.31 1.00
C VAL A 26 -3.74 3.08 0.10
N MET A 27 -4.62 2.12 0.32
CA MET A 27 -4.79 0.94 -0.54
C MET A 27 -3.49 0.12 -0.70
N THR A 28 -2.75 -0.04 0.38
CA THR A 28 -1.52 -0.81 0.42
C THR A 28 -1.80 -2.23 0.89
N LEU A 29 -1.15 -3.20 0.29
CA LEU A 29 -1.20 -4.59 0.74
C LEU A 29 0.17 -4.97 1.28
N VAL A 30 0.22 -5.40 2.54
CA VAL A 30 1.49 -5.69 3.22
C VAL A 30 1.56 -7.15 3.62
N LEU A 31 2.51 -7.88 3.02
CA LEU A 31 2.80 -9.28 3.30
C LEU A 31 4.29 -9.39 3.67
N PRO A 32 4.65 -9.18 4.93
CA PRO A 32 6.05 -9.01 5.34
C PRO A 32 6.91 -10.28 5.23
N GLY A 33 6.32 -11.45 5.39
CA GLY A 33 7.08 -12.70 5.34
C GLY A 33 8.19 -12.78 6.38
N GLY A 34 7.97 -12.24 7.58
CA GLY A 34 8.96 -12.23 8.66
C GLY A 34 10.02 -11.16 8.55
N ARG A 35 9.90 -10.23 7.62
CA ARG A 35 10.86 -9.13 7.44
C ARG A 35 10.33 -7.82 7.99
N LEU A 36 11.25 -6.97 8.46
CA LEU A 36 10.91 -5.61 8.85
C LEU A 36 10.51 -4.81 7.61
N LEU A 37 9.42 -4.07 7.72
CA LEU A 37 8.87 -3.31 6.62
C LEU A 37 9.62 -1.99 6.38
N PRO A 38 9.63 -1.47 5.15
CA PRO A 38 10.14 -0.13 4.88
C PRO A 38 9.37 0.92 5.71
N ARG A 39 10.03 2.01 6.05
CA ARG A 39 9.38 3.09 6.81
C ARG A 39 8.31 3.83 6.03
N HIS A 40 8.49 3.93 4.72
CA HIS A 40 7.52 4.60 3.86
C HIS A 40 7.09 3.64 2.76
N ILE A 41 5.80 3.37 2.71
CA ILE A 41 5.18 2.57 1.66
C ILE A 41 4.16 3.46 0.96
N PRO A 42 4.41 3.83 -0.30
CA PRO A 42 3.49 4.69 -1.05
C PRO A 42 2.12 4.04 -1.24
N SER A 43 1.11 4.87 -1.52
CA SER A 43 -0.24 4.41 -1.81
C SER A 43 -0.28 3.48 -3.03
N PHE A 44 -1.18 2.50 -3.00
CA PHE A 44 -1.40 1.54 -4.07
C PHE A 44 -0.18 0.65 -4.36
N CYS A 45 0.69 0.46 -3.38
CA CYS A 45 1.80 -0.48 -3.46
C CYS A 45 1.48 -1.78 -2.75
N ASN A 46 2.16 -2.84 -3.19
CA ASN A 46 2.17 -4.13 -2.51
C ASN A 46 3.58 -4.37 -1.97
N VAL A 47 3.66 -4.86 -0.75
CA VAL A 47 4.94 -5.30 -0.18
C VAL A 47 4.84 -6.80 0.07
N SER A 48 5.75 -7.56 -0.52
CA SER A 48 5.78 -9.01 -0.37
C SER A 48 7.22 -9.47 -0.18
N PHE A 49 7.49 -10.05 0.99
CA PHE A 49 8.81 -10.59 1.34
C PHE A 49 9.96 -9.59 1.11
N GLY A 50 9.72 -8.32 1.41
CA GLY A 50 10.68 -7.23 1.27
C GLY A 50 10.70 -6.55 -0.09
N ASP A 51 9.99 -7.07 -1.07
CA ASP A 51 9.88 -6.46 -2.39
C ASP A 51 8.66 -5.53 -2.46
N VAL A 52 8.85 -4.39 -3.12
CA VAL A 52 7.78 -3.41 -3.35
C VAL A 52 7.36 -3.49 -4.81
N SER A 53 6.07 -3.60 -5.04
CA SER A 53 5.51 -3.64 -6.39
C SER A 53 4.18 -2.89 -6.45
N ALA A 54 3.66 -2.71 -7.64
CA ALA A 54 2.33 -2.12 -7.87
C ALA A 54 1.62 -2.90 -8.98
N ASP A 55 1.62 -4.22 -8.84
CA ASP A 55 1.14 -5.13 -9.89
C ASP A 55 -0.38 -5.18 -10.03
N TRP A 56 -1.09 -4.67 -9.03
CA TRP A 56 -2.54 -4.71 -9.03
C TRP A 56 -3.11 -3.51 -9.77
N PRO A 57 -3.91 -3.71 -10.83
CA PRO A 57 -4.55 -2.60 -11.55
C PRO A 57 -5.41 -1.74 -10.63
N LEU A 58 -5.45 -0.43 -10.91
CA LEU A 58 -6.27 0.51 -10.15
C LEU A 58 -7.74 0.07 -10.07
N GLU A 59 -8.30 -0.39 -11.17
CA GLU A 59 -9.71 -0.82 -11.21
C GLU A 59 -9.97 -2.01 -10.30
N GLN A 60 -9.02 -2.93 -10.20
CA GLN A 60 -9.13 -4.08 -9.31
C GLN A 60 -9.06 -3.64 -7.84
N ASN A 61 -8.20 -2.68 -7.51
CA ASN A 61 -8.12 -2.12 -6.16
C ASN A 61 -9.43 -1.43 -5.77
N ILE A 62 -10.01 -0.67 -6.67
CA ILE A 62 -11.30 0.01 -6.43
C ILE A 62 -12.41 -1.02 -6.23
N GLN A 63 -12.45 -2.07 -7.04
CA GLN A 63 -13.44 -3.13 -6.90
C GLN A 63 -13.29 -3.87 -5.56
N THR A 64 -12.06 -4.10 -5.12
CA THR A 64 -11.79 -4.68 -3.81
C THR A 64 -12.31 -3.80 -2.68
N ALA A 65 -12.09 -2.49 -2.76
CA ALA A 65 -12.62 -1.54 -1.80
C ALA A 65 -14.15 -1.58 -1.75
N ARG A 66 -14.79 -1.60 -2.92
CA ARG A 66 -16.24 -1.67 -3.03
C ARG A 66 -16.80 -2.92 -2.36
N VAL A 67 -16.22 -4.07 -2.64
CA VAL A 67 -16.65 -5.36 -2.06
C VAL A 67 -16.43 -5.38 -0.54
N THR A 68 -15.28 -4.89 -0.07
CA THR A 68 -14.96 -4.84 1.36
C THR A 68 -15.95 -3.95 2.12
N MET A 69 -16.30 -2.82 1.54
CA MET A 69 -17.28 -1.91 2.15
C MET A 69 -18.68 -2.52 2.18
N GLN A 70 -19.07 -3.22 1.13
CA GLN A 70 -20.38 -3.91 1.08
C GLN A 70 -20.53 -4.94 2.18
N ARG A 71 -19.47 -5.64 2.55
CA ARG A 71 -19.49 -6.60 3.66
C ARG A 71 -19.86 -5.95 4.99
N ARG A 72 -19.68 -4.64 5.12
CA ARG A 72 -20.02 -3.85 6.30
C ARG A 72 -21.23 -2.97 6.07
N SER A 73 -22.04 -3.29 5.08
CA SER A 73 -23.25 -2.52 4.71
C SER A 73 -22.92 -1.06 4.38
N ARG A 74 -21.74 -0.81 3.81
CA ARG A 74 -21.31 0.51 3.35
C ARG A 74 -21.22 0.52 1.83
N THR A 75 -21.37 1.70 1.26
CA THR A 75 -21.29 1.90 -0.19
C THR A 75 -20.11 2.82 -0.51
N LEU A 76 -19.29 2.43 -1.48
CA LEU A 76 -18.27 3.31 -2.01
C LEU A 76 -18.96 4.38 -2.85
N THR A 77 -18.99 5.61 -2.36
CA THR A 77 -19.65 6.71 -3.05
C THR A 77 -18.84 7.15 -4.27
N PRO A 78 -19.48 7.78 -5.29
CA PRO A 78 -18.73 8.35 -6.41
C PRO A 78 -17.64 9.33 -5.98
N ALA A 79 -17.90 10.15 -4.95
CA ALA A 79 -16.90 11.09 -4.43
C ALA A 79 -15.70 10.35 -3.80
N ALA A 80 -15.94 9.28 -3.05
CA ALA A 80 -14.87 8.48 -2.44
C ALA A 80 -14.07 7.75 -3.53
N GLU A 81 -14.72 7.22 -4.56
CA GLU A 81 -14.03 6.60 -5.69
C GLU A 81 -13.13 7.59 -6.41
N GLU A 82 -13.63 8.79 -6.67
CA GLU A 82 -12.84 9.86 -7.30
C GLU A 82 -11.64 10.24 -6.44
N LEU A 83 -11.82 10.30 -5.12
CA LEU A 83 -10.71 10.56 -4.19
C LEU A 83 -9.63 9.49 -4.32
N LEU A 84 -10.00 8.22 -4.37
CA LEU A 84 -9.04 7.12 -4.53
C LEU A 84 -8.27 7.24 -5.85
N ARG A 85 -8.95 7.58 -6.95
CA ARG A 85 -8.31 7.79 -8.25
C ARG A 85 -7.35 8.96 -8.21
N THR A 86 -7.74 10.05 -7.55
CA THR A 86 -6.88 11.23 -7.39
C THR A 86 -5.63 10.89 -6.60
N ILE A 87 -5.76 10.16 -5.50
CA ILE A 87 -4.62 9.73 -4.70
C ILE A 87 -3.68 8.84 -5.53
N HIS A 88 -4.23 7.93 -6.33
CA HIS A 88 -3.44 7.09 -7.21
C HIS A 88 -2.58 7.92 -8.17
N ASN A 89 -3.17 8.93 -8.79
CA ASN A 89 -2.45 9.83 -9.71
C ASN A 89 -1.39 10.66 -9.00
N MET A 90 -1.73 11.23 -7.84
CA MET A 90 -0.82 12.09 -7.08
C MET A 90 0.40 11.33 -6.54
N THR A 91 0.28 10.04 -6.30
CA THR A 91 1.34 9.22 -5.71
C THR A 91 2.12 8.39 -6.74
N ALA A 92 1.88 8.59 -8.02
CA ALA A 92 2.49 7.79 -9.08
C ALA A 92 4.03 7.85 -9.04
N ASN A 93 4.60 9.05 -8.85
CA ASN A 93 6.05 9.23 -8.80
C ASN A 93 6.66 8.54 -7.58
N GLU A 94 6.01 8.63 -6.43
CA GLU A 94 6.45 7.96 -5.21
C GLU A 94 6.48 6.43 -5.40
N ARG A 95 5.46 5.87 -6.02
CA ARG A 95 5.40 4.43 -6.31
C ARG A 95 6.52 3.99 -7.22
N THR A 96 6.71 4.71 -8.32
CA THR A 96 7.78 4.40 -9.27
C THR A 96 9.14 4.44 -8.58
N GLY A 97 9.40 5.46 -7.77
CA GLY A 97 10.64 5.59 -7.01
C GLY A 97 10.85 4.43 -6.04
N ALA A 98 9.82 4.06 -5.30
CA ALA A 98 9.90 2.97 -4.32
C ALA A 98 10.16 1.61 -5.01
N ILE A 99 9.50 1.36 -6.14
CA ILE A 99 9.68 0.13 -6.91
C ILE A 99 11.11 0.06 -7.47
N ASN A 100 11.63 1.17 -7.98
CA ASN A 100 13.00 1.23 -8.51
C ASN A 100 14.05 0.98 -7.42
N VAL A 101 13.87 1.56 -6.24
CA VAL A 101 14.75 1.34 -5.09
C VAL A 101 14.73 -0.14 -4.67
N ALA A 102 13.57 -0.73 -4.60
CA ALA A 102 13.42 -2.15 -4.23
C ALA A 102 14.08 -3.06 -5.28
N ALA A 103 13.93 -2.75 -6.56
CA ALA A 103 14.56 -3.50 -7.65
C ALA A 103 16.09 -3.41 -7.57
N GLU A 104 16.63 -2.23 -7.29
CA GLU A 104 18.06 -2.03 -7.13
C GLU A 104 18.60 -2.82 -5.94
N LYS A 105 17.94 -2.78 -4.79
CA LYS A 105 18.34 -3.57 -3.63
C LYS A 105 18.33 -5.07 -3.92
N ARG A 106 17.35 -5.53 -4.68
CA ARG A 106 17.24 -6.95 -5.07
C ARG A 106 18.43 -7.40 -5.92
N LEU A 107 18.91 -6.55 -6.81
CA LEU A 107 20.07 -6.84 -7.65
C LEU A 107 21.39 -6.94 -6.85
N HIS A 108 21.47 -6.28 -5.69
CA HIS A 108 22.66 -6.26 -4.84
C HIS A 108 22.60 -7.24 -3.68
N ARG A 109 21.58 -8.10 -3.61
CA ARG A 109 21.52 -9.16 -2.60
C ARG A 109 22.51 -10.26 -2.92
N PRO A 110 23.23 -10.78 -1.88
CA PRO A 110 24.09 -11.93 -2.07
C PRO A 110 23.32 -13.20 -2.42
#